data_819b2df2af76023058009ca269d41b74
#
_entry.id   819b2df2af76023058009ca269d41b74
#
_cell.length_a   1.000
_cell.length_b   1.000
_cell.length_c   1.000
_cell.angle_alpha   90.00
_cell.angle_beta   90.00
_cell.angle_gamma   90.00
#
_symmetry.space_group_name_H-M   'P 1'
#
loop_
_entity.id
_entity.type
_entity.pdbx_description
1 polymer ?
#
loop_
_entity_poly.entity_id
_entity_poly.type
_entity_poly.pdbx_seq_one_letter_code
_entity_poly.pdbx_strand_id
1 'polypeptide(L)'
;MDQYDVAIIGSGPGGYVAAIRCAQLGMKTAIIEKYSTLGGTCLNVGCIPSKAMLDSSHHYEDATKHFEEHGIEIPGEIKVNLEKMIARKQSVVDQTTKGIEFLMDKNKITVYEGIGSFKDATHINIKKNDGKTEEIEAKNIIIATGSKPSTLPFITLDKERVITSTEALKLKEIPKHMIVIGGGVIGLELGQVYKRLGAEVTVVEYMDRIIPGMDAALSKELTKVMKKQKVKFALSHKVKSVERKGDQVIIKADDKKGQEVVFEGDYCLVAVGRKPYTDGLNADAAGVKFDERGKVIVDEHLKTSADNIYAIGDVIKGAMLAHKAEEEGTLVAEILAGQKPHIDYNLIPGVVYTWPEVAAVGKTEEELKEAGVEYKAGQFPMRALGRARASMDIDGFVKILADKKTDEVLGVHMIGARCADLIAEAVTAMEFRASAEDISRMSHAHPTYAEAVKEAALAATDNRALHV
;
A
#
# COMPACT_ATOMS: atom_id res chain seq x y z
N MET A 1 30.49 -24.86 -3.36
CA MET A 1 29.77 -23.56 -3.20
C MET A 1 29.06 -23.29 -4.50
N ASP A 2 27.77 -23.04 -4.43
CA ASP A 2 26.98 -22.77 -5.62
C ASP A 2 27.22 -21.34 -6.12
N GLN A 3 27.30 -21.20 -7.44
CA GLN A 3 27.57 -19.90 -8.11
C GLN A 3 26.35 -19.47 -8.92
N TYR A 4 26.01 -18.17 -8.82
CA TYR A 4 24.88 -17.53 -9.48
C TYR A 4 25.31 -16.25 -10.22
N ASP A 5 24.57 -15.89 -11.26
CA ASP A 5 24.71 -14.57 -11.88
C ASP A 5 24.08 -13.49 -11.01
N VAL A 6 22.93 -13.83 -10.39
CA VAL A 6 22.20 -12.93 -9.48
C VAL A 6 21.67 -13.69 -8.27
N ALA A 7 21.88 -13.14 -7.07
CA ALA A 7 21.22 -13.56 -5.85
C ALA A 7 20.36 -12.44 -5.27
N ILE A 8 19.14 -12.77 -4.86
CA ILE A 8 18.19 -11.81 -4.29
C ILE A 8 17.95 -12.13 -2.82
N ILE A 9 18.10 -11.17 -1.92
CA ILE A 9 17.83 -11.32 -0.48
C ILE A 9 16.45 -10.74 -0.18
N GLY A 10 15.46 -11.63 0.03
CA GLY A 10 14.06 -11.32 0.28
C GLY A 10 13.15 -11.64 -0.91
N SER A 11 12.03 -12.30 -0.65
CA SER A 11 11.06 -12.77 -1.63
C SER A 11 9.77 -11.92 -1.69
N GLY A 12 9.81 -10.69 -1.19
CA GLY A 12 8.68 -9.75 -1.36
C GLY A 12 8.42 -9.42 -2.83
N PRO A 13 7.40 -8.58 -3.16
CA PRO A 13 7.03 -8.27 -4.55
C PRO A 13 8.22 -7.88 -5.42
N GLY A 14 9.05 -6.96 -4.99
CA GLY A 14 10.26 -6.61 -5.75
C GLY A 14 11.23 -7.79 -5.93
N GLY A 15 11.42 -8.60 -4.87
CA GLY A 15 12.37 -9.72 -4.91
C GLY A 15 11.96 -10.84 -5.86
N TYR A 16 10.71 -11.33 -5.78
CA TYR A 16 10.28 -12.42 -6.65
C TYR A 16 10.13 -11.96 -8.13
N VAL A 17 9.69 -10.72 -8.36
CA VAL A 17 9.62 -10.16 -9.72
C VAL A 17 11.02 -9.99 -10.31
N ALA A 18 11.97 -9.43 -9.55
CA ALA A 18 13.37 -9.34 -9.98
C ALA A 18 13.94 -10.73 -10.32
N ALA A 19 13.68 -11.74 -9.46
CA ALA A 19 14.17 -13.11 -9.69
C ALA A 19 13.62 -13.71 -10.98
N ILE A 20 12.31 -13.58 -11.21
CA ILE A 20 11.66 -14.04 -12.45
C ILE A 20 12.24 -13.33 -13.66
N ARG A 21 12.37 -12.00 -13.61
CA ARG A 21 12.86 -11.23 -14.74
C ARG A 21 14.34 -11.54 -15.05
N CYS A 22 15.20 -11.66 -14.03
CA CYS A 22 16.58 -12.11 -14.20
C CYS A 22 16.65 -13.48 -14.90
N ALA A 23 15.85 -14.46 -14.44
CA ALA A 23 15.80 -15.79 -15.03
C ALA A 23 15.31 -15.77 -16.48
N GLN A 24 14.28 -14.98 -16.80
CA GLN A 24 13.78 -14.80 -18.16
C GLN A 24 14.82 -14.18 -19.10
N LEU A 25 15.72 -13.36 -18.57
CA LEU A 25 16.85 -12.76 -19.31
C LEU A 25 18.07 -13.69 -19.37
N GLY A 26 17.95 -14.95 -18.94
CA GLY A 26 18.96 -15.99 -19.06
C GLY A 26 19.99 -16.02 -17.94
N MET A 27 19.80 -15.28 -16.85
CA MET A 27 20.71 -15.28 -15.71
C MET A 27 20.39 -16.44 -14.74
N LYS A 28 21.42 -17.17 -14.31
CA LYS A 28 21.29 -18.17 -13.24
C LYS A 28 20.99 -17.45 -11.92
N THR A 29 19.79 -17.65 -11.39
CA THR A 29 19.23 -16.83 -10.32
C THR A 29 18.93 -17.65 -9.05
N ALA A 30 19.26 -17.07 -7.88
CA ALA A 30 18.88 -17.57 -6.57
C ALA A 30 18.07 -16.52 -5.80
N ILE A 31 17.13 -16.96 -4.96
CA ILE A 31 16.40 -16.12 -4.02
C ILE A 31 16.49 -16.67 -2.61
N ILE A 32 16.75 -15.84 -1.63
CA ILE A 32 16.88 -16.21 -0.22
C ILE A 32 15.71 -15.62 0.56
N GLU A 33 14.92 -16.47 1.24
CA GLU A 33 13.78 -16.05 2.05
C GLU A 33 13.87 -16.68 3.44
N LYS A 34 13.72 -15.85 4.48
CA LYS A 34 13.80 -16.30 5.87
C LYS A 34 12.58 -17.10 6.35
N TYR A 35 11.43 -16.92 5.71
CA TYR A 35 10.20 -17.62 6.01
C TYR A 35 10.02 -18.83 5.09
N SER A 36 9.20 -19.78 5.52
CA SER A 36 8.85 -20.96 4.71
C SER A 36 7.91 -20.64 3.54
N THR A 37 7.38 -19.42 3.46
CA THR A 37 6.48 -18.99 2.40
C THR A 37 7.05 -17.78 1.67
N LEU A 38 6.96 -17.79 0.34
CA LEU A 38 7.39 -16.69 -0.51
C LEU A 38 6.37 -15.54 -0.56
N GLY A 39 6.72 -14.40 -1.18
CA GLY A 39 5.84 -13.26 -1.40
C GLY A 39 5.92 -12.17 -0.34
N GLY A 40 6.76 -12.35 0.68
CA GLY A 40 7.07 -11.35 1.70
C GLY A 40 5.84 -10.82 2.45
N THR A 41 5.96 -9.59 2.96
CA THR A 41 4.89 -8.93 3.72
C THR A 41 3.59 -8.79 2.93
N CYS A 42 3.66 -8.39 1.67
CA CYS A 42 2.49 -8.10 0.85
C CYS A 42 1.53 -9.29 0.75
N LEU A 43 2.05 -10.47 0.39
CA LEU A 43 1.22 -11.65 0.17
C LEU A 43 0.80 -12.33 1.48
N ASN A 44 1.65 -12.32 2.49
CA ASN A 44 1.43 -13.10 3.72
C ASN A 44 0.69 -12.35 4.83
N VAL A 45 1.03 -11.07 5.07
CA VAL A 45 0.55 -10.29 6.22
C VAL A 45 0.29 -8.81 5.88
N GLY A 46 0.09 -8.48 4.60
CA GLY A 46 -0.08 -7.12 4.09
C GLY A 46 -1.22 -6.97 3.11
N CYS A 47 -0.90 -6.63 1.85
CA CYS A 47 -1.87 -6.25 0.82
C CYS A 47 -2.96 -7.30 0.60
N ILE A 48 -2.57 -8.53 0.29
CA ILE A 48 -3.51 -9.59 -0.11
C ILE A 48 -4.46 -9.96 1.04
N PRO A 49 -3.99 -10.31 2.26
CA PRO A 49 -4.91 -10.61 3.35
C PRO A 49 -5.77 -9.40 3.76
N SER A 50 -5.28 -8.16 3.67
CA SER A 50 -6.08 -6.97 3.95
C SER A 50 -7.22 -6.82 2.96
N LYS A 51 -6.96 -6.97 1.65
CA LYS A 51 -7.98 -6.87 0.61
C LYS A 51 -9.02 -7.99 0.72
N ALA A 52 -8.60 -9.21 1.07
CA ALA A 52 -9.52 -10.30 1.36
C ALA A 52 -10.46 -10.01 2.54
N MET A 53 -9.96 -9.32 3.59
CA MET A 53 -10.79 -8.89 4.73
C MET A 53 -11.69 -7.70 4.38
N LEU A 54 -11.18 -6.72 3.63
CA LEU A 54 -11.96 -5.58 3.14
C LEU A 54 -13.14 -6.04 2.31
N ASP A 55 -12.91 -6.94 1.35
CA ASP A 55 -13.92 -7.51 0.49
C ASP A 55 -15.00 -8.27 1.30
N SER A 56 -14.58 -9.19 2.17
CA SER A 56 -15.52 -9.95 3.01
C SER A 56 -16.35 -9.05 3.95
N SER A 57 -15.73 -8.02 4.54
CA SER A 57 -16.43 -7.07 5.41
C SER A 57 -17.39 -6.17 4.64
N HIS A 58 -17.08 -5.84 3.38
CA HIS A 58 -17.95 -5.08 2.49
C HIS A 58 -19.21 -5.87 2.14
N HIS A 59 -19.07 -7.14 1.74
CA HIS A 59 -20.22 -8.02 1.52
C HIS A 59 -21.15 -8.14 2.76
N TYR A 60 -20.57 -8.17 3.96
CA TYR A 60 -21.37 -8.16 5.18
C TYR A 60 -22.11 -6.83 5.37
N GLU A 61 -21.44 -5.72 5.10
CA GLU A 61 -22.06 -4.38 5.15
C GLU A 61 -23.21 -4.26 4.16
N ASP A 62 -23.01 -4.69 2.91
CA ASP A 62 -24.03 -4.68 1.86
C ASP A 62 -25.24 -5.52 2.26
N ALA A 63 -25.01 -6.75 2.74
CA ALA A 63 -26.07 -7.64 3.16
C ALA A 63 -26.91 -7.08 4.33
N THR A 64 -26.28 -6.33 5.24
CA THR A 64 -26.93 -5.81 6.44
C THR A 64 -27.53 -4.41 6.29
N LYS A 65 -27.10 -3.64 5.28
CA LYS A 65 -27.49 -2.21 5.14
C LYS A 65 -28.07 -1.85 3.78
N HIS A 66 -27.69 -2.55 2.70
CA HIS A 66 -27.97 -2.12 1.33
C HIS A 66 -28.88 -3.06 0.55
N PHE A 67 -28.91 -4.35 0.86
CA PHE A 67 -29.67 -5.33 0.09
C PHE A 67 -31.19 -5.06 0.09
N GLU A 68 -31.74 -4.53 1.18
CA GLU A 68 -33.16 -4.14 1.24
C GLU A 68 -33.49 -3.08 0.18
N GLU A 69 -32.60 -2.09 -0.03
CA GLU A 69 -32.76 -1.05 -1.04
C GLU A 69 -32.71 -1.61 -2.46
N HIS A 70 -32.02 -2.73 -2.67
CA HIS A 70 -31.99 -3.48 -3.93
C HIS A 70 -33.20 -4.43 -4.10
N GLY A 71 -34.12 -4.46 -3.18
CA GLY A 71 -35.28 -5.37 -3.19
C GLY A 71 -34.91 -6.81 -2.82
N ILE A 72 -33.80 -7.03 -2.14
CA ILE A 72 -33.33 -8.35 -1.69
C ILE A 72 -33.66 -8.51 -0.22
N GLU A 73 -34.63 -9.34 0.08
CA GLU A 73 -35.04 -9.67 1.44
C GLU A 73 -34.24 -10.87 1.96
N ILE A 74 -33.58 -10.71 3.10
CA ILE A 74 -32.87 -11.79 3.79
C ILE A 74 -33.64 -12.11 5.08
N PRO A 75 -34.26 -13.30 5.18
CA PRO A 75 -34.98 -13.68 6.36
C PRO A 75 -34.02 -13.95 7.53
N GLY A 76 -34.27 -13.30 8.67
CA GLY A 76 -33.54 -13.48 9.90
C GLY A 76 -32.32 -12.60 10.06
N GLU A 77 -31.55 -12.83 11.13
CA GLU A 77 -30.38 -12.04 11.48
C GLU A 77 -29.14 -12.52 10.71
N ILE A 78 -28.47 -11.61 10.00
CA ILE A 78 -27.20 -11.89 9.34
C ILE A 78 -26.07 -11.77 10.35
N LYS A 79 -25.31 -12.85 10.56
CA LYS A 79 -24.21 -12.92 11.54
C LYS A 79 -22.86 -13.11 10.88
N VAL A 80 -21.85 -12.44 11.41
CA VAL A 80 -20.46 -12.69 11.04
C VAL A 80 -19.96 -13.95 11.72
N ASN A 81 -19.37 -14.85 10.94
CA ASN A 81 -18.51 -15.91 11.45
C ASN A 81 -17.05 -15.50 11.19
N LEU A 82 -16.43 -14.86 12.18
CA LEU A 82 -15.07 -14.32 12.05
C LEU A 82 -14.04 -15.43 11.76
N GLU A 83 -14.19 -16.61 12.39
CA GLU A 83 -13.28 -17.75 12.16
C GLU A 83 -13.28 -18.18 10.68
N LYS A 84 -14.47 -18.32 10.06
CA LYS A 84 -14.59 -18.63 8.64
C LYS A 84 -14.05 -17.51 7.75
N MET A 85 -14.24 -16.24 8.13
CA MET A 85 -13.71 -15.10 7.39
C MET A 85 -12.17 -15.09 7.42
N ILE A 86 -11.57 -15.35 8.57
CA ILE A 86 -10.11 -15.49 8.72
C ILE A 86 -9.59 -16.71 7.94
N ALA A 87 -10.30 -17.84 7.98
CA ALA A 87 -9.93 -19.02 7.21
C ALA A 87 -9.99 -18.76 5.69
N ARG A 88 -11.03 -18.06 5.19
CA ARG A 88 -11.10 -17.62 3.78
C ARG A 88 -9.90 -16.74 3.43
N LYS A 89 -9.62 -15.71 4.24
CA LYS A 89 -8.47 -14.84 4.05
C LYS A 89 -7.16 -15.66 3.99
N GLN A 90 -6.98 -16.65 4.87
CA GLN A 90 -5.81 -17.52 4.88
C GLN A 90 -5.73 -18.37 3.61
N SER A 91 -6.85 -18.94 3.15
CA SER A 91 -6.89 -19.68 1.88
C SER A 91 -6.46 -18.84 0.68
N VAL A 92 -6.82 -17.54 0.64
CA VAL A 92 -6.34 -16.62 -0.41
C VAL A 92 -4.83 -16.44 -0.34
N VAL A 93 -4.28 -16.26 0.86
CA VAL A 93 -2.82 -16.16 1.08
C VAL A 93 -2.12 -17.43 0.58
N ASP A 94 -2.61 -18.61 0.99
CA ASP A 94 -2.01 -19.89 0.65
C ASP A 94 -2.02 -20.16 -0.87
N GLN A 95 -3.11 -19.81 -1.55
CA GLN A 95 -3.21 -19.92 -3.01
C GLN A 95 -2.23 -18.99 -3.71
N THR A 96 -2.10 -17.75 -3.22
CA THR A 96 -1.22 -16.74 -3.84
C THR A 96 0.25 -17.10 -3.63
N THR A 97 0.64 -17.53 -2.43
CA THR A 97 2.04 -17.92 -2.14
C THR A 97 2.46 -19.17 -2.90
N LYS A 98 1.58 -20.18 -3.02
CA LYS A 98 1.81 -21.34 -3.90
C LYS A 98 1.98 -20.96 -5.37
N GLY A 99 1.28 -19.92 -5.83
CA GLY A 99 1.50 -19.37 -7.15
C GLY A 99 2.93 -18.85 -7.35
N ILE A 100 3.51 -18.21 -6.33
CA ILE A 100 4.91 -17.76 -6.39
C ILE A 100 5.88 -18.95 -6.39
N GLU A 101 5.65 -19.97 -5.57
CA GLU A 101 6.47 -21.21 -5.59
C GLU A 101 6.46 -21.82 -7.00
N PHE A 102 5.31 -21.97 -7.61
CA PHE A 102 5.19 -22.45 -8.98
C PHE A 102 5.99 -21.59 -9.98
N LEU A 103 5.97 -20.24 -9.84
CA LEU A 103 6.73 -19.35 -10.70
C LEU A 103 8.24 -19.49 -10.51
N MET A 104 8.72 -19.76 -9.28
CA MET A 104 10.14 -20.05 -9.03
C MET A 104 10.56 -21.33 -9.76
N ASP A 105 9.81 -22.40 -9.59
CA ASP A 105 10.07 -23.69 -10.25
C ASP A 105 10.03 -23.57 -11.79
N LYS A 106 9.00 -22.91 -12.33
CA LYS A 106 8.83 -22.69 -13.79
C LYS A 106 10.02 -21.96 -14.38
N ASN A 107 10.59 -20.99 -13.67
CA ASN A 107 11.73 -20.20 -14.13
C ASN A 107 13.08 -20.77 -13.67
N LYS A 108 13.09 -21.94 -13.02
CA LYS A 108 14.32 -22.62 -12.53
C LYS A 108 15.14 -21.76 -11.57
N ILE A 109 14.46 -20.97 -10.74
CA ILE A 109 15.08 -20.13 -9.72
C ILE A 109 15.34 -21.00 -8.48
N THR A 110 16.58 -20.99 -7.98
CA THR A 110 16.91 -21.70 -6.75
C THR A 110 16.41 -20.92 -5.55
N VAL A 111 15.57 -21.54 -4.72
CA VAL A 111 15.06 -20.94 -3.48
C VAL A 111 15.83 -21.46 -2.29
N TYR A 112 16.40 -20.58 -1.49
CA TYR A 112 17.05 -20.88 -0.22
C TYR A 112 16.19 -20.39 0.94
N GLU A 113 15.77 -21.33 1.80
CA GLU A 113 15.05 -20.99 3.03
C GLU A 113 16.04 -20.69 4.16
N GLY A 114 16.10 -19.45 4.60
CA GLY A 114 17.02 -19.00 5.64
C GLY A 114 17.27 -17.50 5.64
N ILE A 115 18.04 -17.03 6.61
CA ILE A 115 18.43 -15.64 6.73
C ILE A 115 19.72 -15.41 5.94
N GLY A 116 19.62 -14.63 4.87
CA GLY A 116 20.77 -14.20 4.06
C GLY A 116 21.49 -13.03 4.71
N SER A 117 22.81 -13.12 4.79
CA SER A 117 23.69 -12.03 5.27
C SER A 117 24.97 -11.96 4.43
N PHE A 118 25.49 -10.77 4.21
CA PHE A 118 26.74 -10.60 3.50
C PHE A 118 27.91 -11.17 4.29
N LYS A 119 28.77 -11.94 3.62
CA LYS A 119 30.11 -12.27 4.08
C LYS A 119 31.10 -11.27 3.51
N ASP A 120 30.93 -10.91 2.25
CA ASP A 120 31.62 -9.87 1.50
C ASP A 120 30.74 -9.40 0.30
N ALA A 121 31.30 -8.68 -0.66
CA ALA A 121 30.57 -8.13 -1.79
C ALA A 121 30.02 -9.17 -2.78
N THR A 122 30.50 -10.42 -2.74
CA THR A 122 30.10 -11.49 -3.67
C THR A 122 29.59 -12.75 -2.98
N HIS A 123 29.79 -12.89 -1.65
CA HIS A 123 29.41 -14.08 -0.90
C HIS A 123 28.31 -13.78 0.11
N ILE A 124 27.31 -14.65 0.12
CA ILE A 124 26.18 -14.60 1.05
C ILE A 124 26.21 -15.84 1.93
N ASN A 125 26.20 -15.63 3.25
CA ASN A 125 25.93 -16.65 4.24
C ASN A 125 24.42 -16.80 4.42
N ILE A 126 23.91 -18.01 4.37
CA ILE A 126 22.51 -18.35 4.55
C ILE A 126 22.37 -19.18 5.82
N LYS A 127 21.85 -18.59 6.88
CA LYS A 127 21.53 -19.31 8.11
C LYS A 127 20.16 -19.94 7.97
N LYS A 128 20.15 -21.26 7.75
CA LYS A 128 18.92 -22.05 7.58
C LYS A 128 18.11 -22.16 8.89
N ASN A 129 16.81 -22.43 8.76
CA ASN A 129 15.91 -22.58 9.91
C ASN A 129 16.27 -23.80 10.78
N ASP A 130 16.98 -24.80 10.26
CA ASP A 130 17.52 -25.95 11.00
C ASP A 130 18.84 -25.64 11.76
N GLY A 131 19.31 -24.40 11.67
CA GLY A 131 20.53 -23.91 12.33
C GLY A 131 21.81 -24.11 11.53
N LYS A 132 21.79 -24.81 10.41
CA LYS A 132 22.95 -24.95 9.52
C LYS A 132 23.21 -23.65 8.77
N THR A 133 24.48 -23.46 8.38
CA THR A 133 24.88 -22.33 7.52
C THR A 133 25.35 -22.89 6.18
N GLU A 134 24.86 -22.29 5.12
CA GLU A 134 25.28 -22.53 3.75
C GLU A 134 25.84 -21.23 3.17
N GLU A 135 26.78 -21.32 2.23
CA GLU A 135 27.39 -20.16 1.58
C GLU A 135 27.18 -20.29 0.07
N ILE A 136 26.79 -19.19 -0.57
CA ILE A 136 26.67 -19.05 -2.01
C ILE A 136 27.49 -17.87 -2.52
N GLU A 137 27.91 -17.93 -3.79
CA GLU A 137 28.58 -16.86 -4.50
C GLU A 137 27.65 -16.30 -5.58
N ALA A 138 27.60 -14.98 -5.75
CA ALA A 138 26.85 -14.33 -6.82
C ALA A 138 27.63 -13.17 -7.42
N LYS A 139 27.57 -13.04 -8.75
CA LYS A 139 28.20 -11.91 -9.46
C LYS A 139 27.53 -10.60 -9.09
N ASN A 140 26.20 -10.59 -8.97
CA ASN A 140 25.39 -9.44 -8.56
C ASN A 140 24.44 -9.84 -7.44
N ILE A 141 24.16 -8.91 -6.53
CA ILE A 141 23.25 -9.15 -5.40
C ILE A 141 22.20 -8.04 -5.37
N ILE A 142 20.93 -8.42 -5.15
CA ILE A 142 19.81 -7.49 -5.00
C ILE A 142 19.27 -7.58 -3.58
N ILE A 143 19.31 -6.47 -2.85
CA ILE A 143 18.72 -6.34 -1.51
C ILE A 143 17.23 -6.00 -1.68
N ALA A 144 16.35 -6.92 -1.34
CA ALA A 144 14.88 -6.79 -1.42
C ALA A 144 14.22 -7.15 -0.08
N THR A 145 14.87 -6.82 1.03
CA THR A 145 14.48 -7.23 2.38
C THR A 145 13.25 -6.49 2.91
N GLY A 146 12.79 -5.46 2.21
CA GLY A 146 11.53 -4.78 2.47
C GLY A 146 11.50 -3.97 3.77
N SER A 147 10.38 -4.02 4.47
CA SER A 147 10.13 -3.22 5.67
C SER A 147 9.35 -3.99 6.73
N LYS A 148 9.32 -3.42 7.95
CA LYS A 148 8.53 -3.91 9.08
C LYS A 148 7.69 -2.78 9.68
N PRO A 149 6.58 -3.06 10.40
CA PRO A 149 5.81 -2.02 11.07
C PRO A 149 6.68 -1.17 12.00
N SER A 150 6.46 0.14 11.97
CA SER A 150 7.05 1.07 12.93
C SER A 150 6.22 1.11 14.22
N THR A 151 6.88 1.42 15.32
CA THR A 151 6.25 1.79 16.58
C THR A 151 6.90 3.04 17.13
N LEU A 152 6.24 3.70 18.06
CA LEU A 152 6.84 4.81 18.80
C LEU A 152 7.62 4.25 20.00
N PRO A 153 8.74 4.89 20.41
CA PRO A 153 9.64 4.34 21.43
C PRO A 153 8.97 4.02 22.78
N PHE A 154 7.89 4.72 23.09
CA PHE A 154 7.12 4.57 24.32
C PHE A 154 5.95 3.57 24.20
N ILE A 155 5.73 2.95 23.04
CA ILE A 155 4.67 1.95 22.83
C ILE A 155 5.27 0.56 22.87
N THR A 156 4.85 -0.25 23.84
CA THR A 156 5.17 -1.67 23.92
C THR A 156 4.08 -2.47 23.18
N LEU A 157 4.47 -3.15 22.11
CA LEU A 157 3.60 -4.08 21.37
C LEU A 157 3.54 -5.41 22.12
N ASP A 158 2.40 -5.75 22.72
CA ASP A 158 2.18 -7.04 23.37
C ASP A 158 1.66 -8.11 22.42
N LYS A 159 1.27 -7.71 21.19
CA LYS A 159 0.71 -8.57 20.14
C LYS A 159 -0.63 -9.25 20.50
N GLU A 160 -1.25 -8.84 21.59
CA GLU A 160 -2.54 -9.32 22.07
C GLU A 160 -3.60 -8.22 22.03
N ARG A 161 -3.35 -7.09 22.69
CA ARG A 161 -4.24 -5.93 22.75
C ARG A 161 -3.62 -4.67 22.13
N VAL A 162 -2.31 -4.51 22.25
CA VAL A 162 -1.53 -3.46 21.56
C VAL A 162 -0.85 -4.13 20.37
N ILE A 163 -1.42 -3.98 19.20
CA ILE A 163 -1.17 -4.80 18.00
C ILE A 163 -0.72 -3.96 16.81
N THR A 164 -0.11 -4.62 15.85
CA THR A 164 0.15 -4.08 14.51
C THR A 164 -0.86 -4.63 13.48
N SER A 165 -0.71 -4.24 12.22
CA SER A 165 -1.50 -4.80 11.12
C SER A 165 -1.39 -6.33 11.01
N THR A 166 -0.24 -6.91 11.37
CA THR A 166 -0.01 -8.36 11.33
C THR A 166 -0.95 -9.11 12.25
N GLU A 167 -1.13 -8.64 13.48
CA GLU A 167 -2.03 -9.25 14.44
C GLU A 167 -3.49 -8.91 14.12
N ALA A 168 -3.77 -7.68 13.66
CA ALA A 168 -5.12 -7.26 13.27
C ALA A 168 -5.73 -8.13 12.16
N LEU A 169 -4.92 -8.71 11.27
CA LEU A 169 -5.37 -9.62 10.22
C LEU A 169 -5.74 -11.04 10.70
N LYS A 170 -5.60 -11.33 12.00
CA LYS A 170 -5.85 -12.68 12.57
C LYS A 170 -6.50 -12.65 13.95
N LEU A 171 -7.21 -11.57 14.29
CA LEU A 171 -7.94 -11.49 15.54
C LEU A 171 -8.97 -12.63 15.65
N LYS A 172 -9.11 -13.15 16.86
CA LYS A 172 -10.06 -14.25 17.14
C LYS A 172 -11.45 -13.75 17.54
N GLU A 173 -11.57 -12.46 17.79
CA GLU A 173 -12.82 -11.79 18.18
C GLU A 173 -12.93 -10.42 17.49
N ILE A 174 -14.14 -9.92 17.34
CA ILE A 174 -14.38 -8.56 16.86
C ILE A 174 -14.20 -7.62 18.05
N PRO A 175 -13.31 -6.61 17.96
CA PRO A 175 -13.16 -5.60 19.00
C PRO A 175 -14.50 -4.92 19.34
N LYS A 176 -14.70 -4.59 20.59
CA LYS A 176 -15.80 -3.69 20.98
C LYS A 176 -15.48 -2.25 20.58
N HIS A 177 -14.27 -1.80 20.92
CA HIS A 177 -13.76 -0.50 20.55
C HIS A 177 -12.27 -0.56 20.20
N MET A 178 -11.94 -0.42 18.93
CA MET A 178 -10.58 -0.36 18.43
C MET A 178 -10.10 1.09 18.36
N ILE A 179 -9.02 1.40 19.05
CA ILE A 179 -8.30 2.67 18.90
C ILE A 179 -7.19 2.47 17.87
N VAL A 180 -7.21 3.25 16.80
CA VAL A 180 -6.21 3.21 15.74
C VAL A 180 -5.28 4.40 15.90
N ILE A 181 -3.99 4.16 16.13
CA ILE A 181 -2.97 5.21 16.16
C ILE A 181 -2.35 5.31 14.77
N GLY A 182 -2.65 6.42 14.08
CA GLY A 182 -2.24 6.71 12.70
C GLY A 182 -3.39 6.67 11.70
N GLY A 183 -3.64 7.80 11.04
CA GLY A 183 -4.66 7.99 10.00
C GLY A 183 -4.14 7.74 8.57
N GLY A 184 -3.10 6.92 8.43
CA GLY A 184 -2.59 6.45 7.13
C GLY A 184 -3.39 5.27 6.57
N VAL A 185 -2.97 4.79 5.40
CA VAL A 185 -3.64 3.73 4.61
C VAL A 185 -3.98 2.51 5.45
N ILE A 186 -2.98 1.93 6.14
CA ILE A 186 -3.14 0.67 6.91
C ILE A 186 -4.16 0.84 8.05
N GLY A 187 -4.06 1.96 8.80
CA GLY A 187 -4.96 2.22 9.92
C GLY A 187 -6.41 2.39 9.47
N LEU A 188 -6.63 3.11 8.36
CA LEU A 188 -7.97 3.35 7.82
C LEU A 188 -8.59 2.08 7.23
N GLU A 189 -7.83 1.30 6.45
CA GLU A 189 -8.31 0.06 5.85
C GLU A 189 -8.74 -0.95 6.92
N LEU A 190 -7.85 -1.27 7.88
CA LEU A 190 -8.15 -2.22 8.95
C LEU A 190 -9.20 -1.68 9.94
N GLY A 191 -9.16 -0.38 10.24
CA GLY A 191 -10.20 0.28 11.01
C GLY A 191 -11.58 0.14 10.37
N GLN A 192 -11.67 0.31 9.04
CA GLN A 192 -12.94 0.15 8.32
C GLN A 192 -13.40 -1.31 8.29
N VAL A 193 -12.50 -2.29 8.15
CA VAL A 193 -12.85 -3.72 8.26
C VAL A 193 -13.60 -3.97 9.57
N TYR A 194 -13.00 -3.64 10.71
CA TYR A 194 -13.60 -3.89 12.01
C TYR A 194 -14.82 -3.03 12.28
N LYS A 195 -14.86 -1.80 11.74
CA LYS A 195 -16.05 -0.95 11.79
C LYS A 195 -17.26 -1.59 11.14
N ARG A 196 -17.09 -2.17 9.95
CA ARG A 196 -18.12 -2.90 9.22
C ARG A 196 -18.61 -4.14 9.99
N LEU A 197 -17.68 -4.82 10.68
CA LEU A 197 -17.98 -5.99 11.50
C LEU A 197 -18.67 -5.65 12.83
N GLY A 198 -18.86 -4.36 13.17
CA GLY A 198 -19.60 -3.93 14.34
C GLY A 198 -18.78 -3.26 15.44
N ALA A 199 -17.46 -3.16 15.30
CA ALA A 199 -16.62 -2.45 16.27
C ALA A 199 -16.92 -0.94 16.31
N GLU A 200 -16.75 -0.30 17.46
CA GLU A 200 -16.44 1.12 17.50
C GLU A 200 -15.00 1.33 17.02
N VAL A 201 -14.75 2.41 16.26
CA VAL A 201 -13.41 2.74 15.79
C VAL A 201 -13.15 4.21 16.02
N THR A 202 -12.03 4.51 16.69
CA THR A 202 -11.51 5.87 16.87
C THR A 202 -10.10 5.94 16.31
N VAL A 203 -9.87 6.81 15.33
CA VAL A 203 -8.57 7.08 14.73
C VAL A 203 -7.95 8.29 15.42
N VAL A 204 -6.77 8.10 16.01
CA VAL A 204 -5.98 9.15 16.66
C VAL A 204 -4.81 9.47 15.73
N GLU A 205 -4.77 10.67 15.18
CA GLU A 205 -3.79 11.10 14.17
C GLU A 205 -3.05 12.36 14.63
N TYR A 206 -1.73 12.34 14.48
CA TYR A 206 -0.86 13.48 14.80
C TYR A 206 -1.06 14.66 13.86
N MET A 207 -1.25 14.38 12.58
CA MET A 207 -1.49 15.40 11.57
C MET A 207 -2.91 15.97 11.69
N ASP A 208 -3.16 17.10 11.07
CA ASP A 208 -4.48 17.75 11.00
C ASP A 208 -5.46 17.08 10.02
N ARG A 209 -4.98 16.07 9.28
CA ARG A 209 -5.74 15.31 8.26
C ARG A 209 -5.29 13.86 8.18
N ILE A 210 -6.17 12.99 7.68
CA ILE A 210 -5.84 11.59 7.34
C ILE A 210 -5.15 11.52 5.98
N ILE A 211 -4.50 10.39 5.65
CA ILE A 211 -3.76 10.18 4.38
C ILE A 211 -2.96 11.42 3.95
N PRO A 212 -2.08 11.97 4.81
CA PRO A 212 -1.48 13.29 4.62
C PRO A 212 -0.55 13.39 3.39
N GLY A 213 -0.15 12.25 2.80
CA GLY A 213 0.63 12.20 1.55
C GLY A 213 -0.21 12.30 0.27
N MET A 214 -1.53 12.45 0.38
CA MET A 214 -2.43 12.61 -0.77
C MET A 214 -2.99 14.03 -0.84
N ASP A 215 -3.60 14.40 -1.98
CA ASP A 215 -4.26 15.69 -2.18
C ASP A 215 -5.28 15.97 -1.06
N ALA A 216 -5.30 17.19 -0.55
CA ALA A 216 -6.13 17.57 0.60
C ALA A 216 -7.63 17.41 0.35
N ALA A 217 -8.09 17.53 -0.91
CA ALA A 217 -9.48 17.28 -1.25
C ALA A 217 -9.89 15.83 -1.03
N LEU A 218 -8.99 14.86 -1.33
CA LEU A 218 -9.21 13.44 -1.05
C LEU A 218 -9.31 13.17 0.45
N SER A 219 -8.37 13.70 1.24
CA SER A 219 -8.38 13.57 2.70
C SER A 219 -9.68 14.11 3.31
N LYS A 220 -10.12 15.28 2.84
CA LYS A 220 -11.35 15.93 3.31
C LYS A 220 -12.59 15.09 3.00
N GLU A 221 -12.73 14.59 1.76
CA GLU A 221 -13.89 13.80 1.36
C GLU A 221 -13.90 12.43 2.04
N LEU A 222 -12.75 11.72 2.11
CA LEU A 222 -12.67 10.44 2.81
C LEU A 222 -13.03 10.60 4.30
N THR A 223 -12.53 11.64 4.96
CA THR A 223 -12.89 11.94 6.36
C THR A 223 -14.39 12.13 6.52
N LYS A 224 -15.01 12.86 5.60
CA LYS A 224 -16.47 13.11 5.62
C LYS A 224 -17.26 11.81 5.45
N VAL A 225 -16.88 10.95 4.51
CA VAL A 225 -17.57 9.67 4.26
C VAL A 225 -17.37 8.72 5.44
N MET A 226 -16.16 8.54 5.94
CA MET A 226 -15.91 7.67 7.08
C MET A 226 -16.59 8.16 8.36
N LYS A 227 -16.79 9.46 8.56
CA LYS A 227 -17.61 10.00 9.64
C LYS A 227 -19.09 9.62 9.49
N LYS A 228 -19.65 9.63 8.26
CA LYS A 228 -21.01 9.10 8.01
C LYS A 228 -21.10 7.61 8.38
N GLN A 229 -20.03 6.84 8.13
CA GLN A 229 -19.89 5.44 8.56
C GLN A 229 -19.63 5.29 10.08
N LYS A 230 -19.71 6.38 10.85
CA LYS A 230 -19.52 6.44 12.31
C LYS A 230 -18.10 6.06 12.78
N VAL A 231 -17.08 6.28 11.97
CA VAL A 231 -15.68 6.29 12.42
C VAL A 231 -15.42 7.63 13.12
N LYS A 232 -14.82 7.58 14.33
CA LYS A 232 -14.45 8.77 15.11
C LYS A 232 -13.01 9.17 14.75
N PHE A 233 -12.75 10.48 14.65
CA PHE A 233 -11.42 11.02 14.35
C PHE A 233 -10.99 12.03 15.40
N ALA A 234 -9.82 11.82 15.98
CA ALA A 234 -9.07 12.75 16.82
C ALA A 234 -7.81 13.17 16.05
N LEU A 235 -7.97 14.20 15.19
CA LEU A 235 -6.88 14.78 14.39
C LEU A 235 -6.11 15.80 15.21
N SER A 236 -4.83 16.05 14.86
CA SER A 236 -3.92 16.91 15.60
C SER A 236 -3.75 16.47 17.07
N HIS A 237 -3.70 15.15 17.30
CA HIS A 237 -3.50 14.58 18.63
C HIS A 237 -2.16 13.83 18.69
N LYS A 238 -1.29 14.26 19.62
CA LYS A 238 0.03 13.67 19.85
C LYS A 238 -0.06 12.61 20.94
N VAL A 239 -0.04 11.33 20.54
CA VAL A 239 -0.01 10.22 21.51
C VAL A 239 1.25 10.29 22.37
N LYS A 240 1.10 10.13 23.69
CA LYS A 240 2.17 10.14 24.68
C LYS A 240 2.40 8.79 25.34
N SER A 241 1.34 8.04 25.60
CA SER A 241 1.45 6.70 26.19
C SER A 241 0.34 5.77 25.70
N VAL A 242 0.65 4.48 25.73
CA VAL A 242 -0.30 3.37 25.53
C VAL A 242 -0.07 2.38 26.65
N GLU A 243 -1.09 2.14 27.45
CA GLU A 243 -1.04 1.23 28.60
C GLU A 243 -2.10 0.14 28.43
N ARG A 244 -1.73 -1.11 28.66
CA ARG A 244 -2.69 -2.21 28.79
C ARG A 244 -3.04 -2.42 30.27
N LYS A 245 -4.34 -2.51 30.58
CA LYS A 245 -4.87 -2.90 31.89
C LYS A 245 -5.86 -4.04 31.73
N GLY A 246 -5.38 -5.26 31.90
CA GLY A 246 -6.18 -6.46 31.64
C GLY A 246 -6.57 -6.56 30.16
N ASP A 247 -7.88 -6.53 29.88
CA ASP A 247 -8.44 -6.55 28.52
C ASP A 247 -8.70 -5.15 27.94
N GLN A 248 -8.32 -4.09 28.66
CA GLN A 248 -8.46 -2.71 28.19
C GLN A 248 -7.12 -2.12 27.82
N VAL A 249 -7.16 -1.19 26.85
CA VAL A 249 -6.03 -0.31 26.48
C VAL A 249 -6.43 1.13 26.74
N ILE A 250 -5.50 1.90 27.33
CA ILE A 250 -5.66 3.31 27.66
C ILE A 250 -4.60 4.07 26.89
N ILE A 251 -5.03 5.01 26.05
CA ILE A 251 -4.16 5.85 25.23
C ILE A 251 -4.29 7.29 25.72
N LYS A 252 -3.19 7.90 26.08
CA LYS A 252 -3.11 9.34 26.42
C LYS A 252 -2.49 10.09 25.27
N ALA A 253 -3.12 11.20 24.88
CA ALA A 253 -2.63 12.09 23.83
C ALA A 253 -2.87 13.53 24.22
N ASP A 254 -2.03 14.45 23.70
CA ASP A 254 -2.30 15.88 23.76
C ASP A 254 -3.05 16.32 22.51
N ASP A 255 -4.11 17.10 22.68
CA ASP A 255 -4.82 17.76 21.59
C ASP A 255 -4.00 18.94 21.02
N LYS A 256 -4.53 19.61 19.98
CA LYS A 256 -3.89 20.79 19.38
C LYS A 256 -3.65 21.97 20.32
N LYS A 257 -4.28 21.98 21.49
CA LYS A 257 -4.09 23.00 22.53
C LYS A 257 -3.14 22.53 23.63
N GLY A 258 -2.59 21.32 23.54
CA GLY A 258 -1.74 20.71 24.55
C GLY A 258 -2.51 20.16 25.76
N GLN A 259 -3.82 20.01 25.67
CA GLN A 259 -4.65 19.42 26.72
C GLN A 259 -4.64 17.91 26.59
N GLU A 260 -4.44 17.20 27.71
CA GLU A 260 -4.46 15.75 27.73
C GLU A 260 -5.88 15.21 27.49
N VAL A 261 -5.98 14.32 26.52
CA VAL A 261 -7.18 13.56 26.17
C VAL A 261 -6.89 12.07 26.36
N VAL A 262 -7.83 11.35 26.93
CA VAL A 262 -7.73 9.89 27.17
C VAL A 262 -8.69 9.17 26.25
N PHE A 263 -8.20 8.13 25.59
CA PHE A 263 -9.00 7.20 24.78
C PHE A 263 -8.93 5.81 25.41
N GLU A 264 -10.07 5.15 25.52
CA GLU A 264 -10.18 3.80 26.08
C GLU A 264 -10.81 2.86 25.06
N GLY A 265 -10.29 1.65 24.97
CA GLY A 265 -10.75 0.60 24.09
C GLY A 265 -10.30 -0.78 24.56
N ASP A 266 -10.67 -1.82 23.82
CA ASP A 266 -10.19 -3.19 24.09
C ASP A 266 -9.05 -3.61 23.16
N TYR A 267 -8.82 -2.86 22.06
CA TYR A 267 -7.67 -3.03 21.17
C TYR A 267 -7.07 -1.69 20.77
N CYS A 268 -5.74 -1.66 20.66
CA CYS A 268 -4.98 -0.56 20.08
C CYS A 268 -4.23 -1.06 18.84
N LEU A 269 -4.63 -0.58 17.65
CA LEU A 269 -3.90 -0.82 16.40
C LEU A 269 -2.87 0.28 16.18
N VAL A 270 -1.58 -0.06 16.25
CA VAL A 270 -0.48 0.85 15.98
C VAL A 270 -0.14 0.81 14.49
N ALA A 271 -0.47 1.89 13.77
CA ALA A 271 -0.34 2.03 12.31
C ALA A 271 0.40 3.32 11.93
N VAL A 272 1.49 3.63 12.62
CA VAL A 272 2.29 4.85 12.48
C VAL A 272 3.38 4.79 11.40
N GLY A 273 3.20 3.91 10.44
CA GLY A 273 4.10 3.74 9.29
C GLY A 273 4.95 2.48 9.36
N ARG A 274 5.96 2.42 8.50
CA ARG A 274 6.86 1.28 8.33
C ARG A 274 8.30 1.78 8.32
N LYS A 275 9.24 0.91 8.67
CA LYS A 275 10.68 1.18 8.60
C LYS A 275 11.40 0.10 7.81
N PRO A 276 12.52 0.42 7.12
CA PRO A 276 13.28 -0.57 6.36
C PRO A 276 13.71 -1.74 7.23
N TYR A 277 13.81 -2.91 6.63
CA TYR A 277 14.26 -4.11 7.33
C TYR A 277 15.65 -4.51 6.86
N THR A 278 16.67 -4.13 7.63
CA THR A 278 18.09 -4.36 7.36
C THR A 278 18.77 -5.17 8.47
N ASP A 279 17.99 -5.58 9.48
CA ASP A 279 18.52 -6.32 10.63
C ASP A 279 19.13 -7.65 10.17
N GLY A 280 20.37 -7.93 10.57
CA GLY A 280 21.07 -9.17 10.28
C GLY A 280 21.65 -9.30 8.86
N LEU A 281 21.52 -8.25 8.04
CA LEU A 281 22.03 -8.26 6.66
C LEU A 281 23.57 -8.22 6.60
N ASN A 282 24.25 -7.71 7.64
CA ASN A 282 25.71 -7.50 7.71
C ASN A 282 26.24 -6.70 6.51
N ALA A 283 25.54 -5.65 6.12
CA ALA A 283 25.75 -4.91 4.88
C ALA A 283 27.10 -4.18 4.84
N ASP A 284 27.67 -3.83 6.01
CA ASP A 284 28.99 -3.19 6.11
C ASP A 284 30.10 -4.09 5.58
N ALA A 285 29.99 -5.43 5.70
CA ALA A 285 30.94 -6.40 5.15
C ALA A 285 31.03 -6.34 3.63
N ALA A 286 29.97 -5.85 2.97
CA ALA A 286 29.91 -5.66 1.53
C ALA A 286 30.09 -4.19 1.10
N GLY A 287 30.34 -3.28 2.03
CA GLY A 287 30.53 -1.85 1.75
C GLY A 287 29.26 -1.09 1.42
N VAL A 288 28.07 -1.64 1.75
CA VAL A 288 26.77 -1.00 1.52
C VAL A 288 26.49 0.04 2.58
N LYS A 289 26.10 1.24 2.19
CA LYS A 289 25.84 2.38 3.07
C LYS A 289 24.35 2.64 3.29
N PHE A 290 24.02 3.22 4.45
CA PHE A 290 22.67 3.58 4.84
C PHE A 290 22.54 5.08 5.09
N ASP A 291 21.33 5.60 4.90
CA ASP A 291 20.96 6.96 5.33
C ASP A 291 20.66 6.99 6.85
N GLU A 292 20.39 8.19 7.37
CA GLU A 292 20.07 8.43 8.79
C GLU A 292 18.79 7.70 9.26
N ARG A 293 17.94 7.28 8.33
CA ARG A 293 16.70 6.54 8.60
C ARG A 293 16.86 5.03 8.45
N GLY A 294 18.09 4.56 8.21
CA GLY A 294 18.43 3.16 8.01
C GLY A 294 18.01 2.59 6.64
N LYS A 295 17.75 3.43 5.65
CA LYS A 295 17.48 3.01 4.28
C LYS A 295 18.79 2.84 3.51
N VAL A 296 18.84 1.84 2.64
CA VAL A 296 20.01 1.66 1.75
C VAL A 296 20.09 2.83 0.78
N ILE A 297 21.28 3.42 0.67
CA ILE A 297 21.54 4.51 -0.27
C ILE A 297 21.80 3.90 -1.65
N VAL A 298 21.06 4.39 -2.66
CA VAL A 298 21.19 3.99 -4.06
C VAL A 298 21.25 5.20 -4.98
N ASP A 299 21.83 5.01 -6.16
CA ASP A 299 21.82 5.97 -7.27
C ASP A 299 20.51 5.85 -8.11
N GLU A 300 20.44 6.56 -9.25
CA GLU A 300 19.30 6.52 -10.18
C GLU A 300 19.12 5.17 -10.88
N HIS A 301 20.12 4.30 -10.84
CA HIS A 301 20.07 2.93 -11.37
C HIS A 301 19.83 1.88 -10.27
N LEU A 302 19.45 2.32 -9.06
CA LEU A 302 19.24 1.48 -7.87
C LEU A 302 20.49 0.72 -7.40
N LYS A 303 21.67 1.15 -7.83
CA LYS A 303 22.97 0.61 -7.45
C LYS A 303 23.39 1.23 -6.11
N THR A 304 23.89 0.41 -5.21
CA THR A 304 24.37 0.85 -3.90
C THR A 304 25.76 1.46 -3.97
N SER A 305 26.38 1.73 -2.83
CA SER A 305 27.80 2.12 -2.73
C SER A 305 28.79 1.00 -3.11
N ALA A 306 28.32 -0.23 -3.35
CA ALA A 306 29.10 -1.36 -3.84
C ALA A 306 28.75 -1.64 -5.31
N ASP A 307 29.76 -1.92 -6.14
CA ASP A 307 29.62 -1.93 -7.61
C ASP A 307 28.67 -2.99 -8.17
N ASN A 308 28.50 -4.09 -7.49
CA ASN A 308 27.70 -5.24 -7.91
C ASN A 308 26.48 -5.49 -7.00
N ILE A 309 26.13 -4.53 -6.14
CA ILE A 309 25.02 -4.66 -5.21
C ILE A 309 23.97 -3.59 -5.48
N TYR A 310 22.73 -4.02 -5.65
CA TYR A 310 21.55 -3.20 -5.89
C TYR A 310 20.60 -3.31 -4.72
N ALA A 311 19.70 -2.34 -4.56
CA ALA A 311 18.64 -2.42 -3.55
C ALA A 311 17.33 -1.87 -4.09
N ILE A 312 16.20 -2.51 -3.75
CA ILE A 312 14.87 -2.21 -4.29
C ILE A 312 13.77 -2.26 -3.20
N GLY A 313 12.66 -1.61 -3.48
CA GLY A 313 11.45 -1.66 -2.65
C GLY A 313 11.54 -0.82 -1.39
N ASP A 314 10.94 -1.32 -0.31
CA ASP A 314 10.77 -0.56 0.93
C ASP A 314 12.09 -0.28 1.67
N VAL A 315 13.16 -0.99 1.35
CA VAL A 315 14.47 -0.84 1.99
C VAL A 315 15.21 0.41 1.53
N ILE A 316 14.80 1.02 0.41
CA ILE A 316 15.37 2.25 -0.15
C ILE A 316 14.45 3.47 0.04
N LYS A 317 14.90 4.65 -0.38
CA LYS A 317 14.10 5.90 -0.38
C LYS A 317 12.91 5.80 -1.32
N GLY A 318 11.82 6.48 -0.99
CA GLY A 318 10.58 6.57 -1.77
C GLY A 318 9.39 5.94 -1.08
N ALA A 319 8.29 5.78 -1.82
CA ALA A 319 7.05 5.19 -1.34
C ALA A 319 7.23 3.68 -1.07
N MET A 320 6.61 3.19 -0.01
CA MET A 320 6.63 1.76 0.36
C MET A 320 5.41 1.08 -0.28
N LEU A 321 5.49 0.81 -1.59
CA LEU A 321 4.43 0.24 -2.41
C LEU A 321 4.93 -1.00 -3.14
N ALA A 322 4.09 -2.04 -3.20
CA ALA A 322 4.45 -3.32 -3.82
C ALA A 322 4.77 -3.15 -5.32
N HIS A 323 3.90 -2.47 -6.07
CA HIS A 323 4.08 -2.24 -7.50
C HIS A 323 5.31 -1.36 -7.81
N LYS A 324 5.66 -0.37 -6.96
CA LYS A 324 6.95 0.34 -7.09
C LYS A 324 8.13 -0.62 -6.98
N ALA A 325 8.09 -1.53 -6.00
CA ALA A 325 9.16 -2.52 -5.81
C ALA A 325 9.24 -3.51 -6.98
N GLU A 326 8.12 -3.88 -7.59
CA GLU A 326 8.04 -4.74 -8.79
C GLU A 326 8.69 -4.08 -10.00
N GLU A 327 8.36 -2.80 -10.25
CA GLU A 327 8.99 -2.01 -11.32
C GLU A 327 10.51 -1.85 -11.09
N GLU A 328 10.93 -1.55 -9.87
CA GLU A 328 12.35 -1.48 -9.51
C GLU A 328 13.06 -2.82 -9.70
N GLY A 329 12.40 -3.93 -9.38
CA GLY A 329 12.92 -5.28 -9.60
C GLY A 329 13.13 -5.60 -11.08
N THR A 330 12.17 -5.24 -11.91
CA THR A 330 12.24 -5.36 -13.37
C THR A 330 13.36 -4.49 -13.92
N LEU A 331 13.45 -3.23 -13.49
CA LEU A 331 14.46 -2.27 -13.90
C LEU A 331 15.88 -2.80 -13.62
N VAL A 332 16.15 -3.27 -12.40
CA VAL A 332 17.49 -3.80 -12.06
C VAL A 332 17.82 -5.03 -12.90
N ALA A 333 16.87 -5.96 -13.09
CA ALA A 333 17.09 -7.14 -13.92
C ALA A 333 17.45 -6.77 -15.37
N GLU A 334 16.80 -5.78 -15.93
CA GLU A 334 17.05 -5.28 -17.29
C GLU A 334 18.37 -4.52 -17.42
N ILE A 335 18.75 -3.74 -16.41
CA ILE A 335 20.09 -3.11 -16.34
C ILE A 335 21.19 -4.18 -16.33
N LEU A 336 21.03 -5.24 -15.52
CA LEU A 336 21.99 -6.34 -15.45
C LEU A 336 22.12 -7.10 -16.78
N ALA A 337 21.07 -7.10 -17.60
CA ALA A 337 21.08 -7.63 -18.95
C ALA A 337 21.60 -6.64 -20.02
N GLY A 338 22.09 -5.46 -19.61
CA GLY A 338 22.63 -4.43 -20.51
C GLY A 338 21.60 -3.56 -21.22
N GLN A 339 20.34 -3.60 -20.79
CA GLN A 339 19.27 -2.72 -21.29
C GLN A 339 19.31 -1.34 -20.59
N LYS A 340 18.50 -0.40 -21.05
CA LYS A 340 18.39 0.96 -20.50
C LYS A 340 16.93 1.28 -20.14
N PRO A 341 16.33 0.59 -19.15
CA PRO A 341 14.99 0.90 -18.68
C PRO A 341 14.99 2.21 -17.87
N HIS A 342 13.77 2.77 -17.65
CA HIS A 342 13.58 3.90 -16.75
C HIS A 342 12.28 3.74 -15.96
N ILE A 343 12.18 4.42 -14.83
CA ILE A 343 10.96 4.56 -14.04
C ILE A 343 10.71 6.04 -13.80
N ASP A 344 9.51 6.52 -14.14
CA ASP A 344 9.04 7.82 -13.66
C ASP A 344 8.30 7.62 -12.33
N TYR A 345 8.95 7.96 -11.23
CA TYR A 345 8.36 7.85 -9.89
C TYR A 345 7.15 8.76 -9.67
N ASN A 346 6.95 9.79 -10.50
CA ASN A 346 5.76 10.63 -10.46
C ASN A 346 4.51 9.87 -10.97
N LEU A 347 4.71 8.80 -11.74
CA LEU A 347 3.65 7.99 -12.31
C LEU A 347 3.33 6.72 -11.51
N ILE A 348 3.94 6.54 -10.34
CA ILE A 348 3.60 5.45 -9.42
C ILE A 348 2.31 5.81 -8.67
N PRO A 349 1.18 5.13 -8.92
CA PRO A 349 -0.08 5.48 -8.28
C PRO A 349 -0.12 5.09 -6.81
N GLY A 350 -0.72 5.94 -5.97
CA GLY A 350 -1.05 5.63 -4.58
C GLY A 350 -2.52 5.25 -4.45
N VAL A 351 -2.83 4.18 -3.69
CA VAL A 351 -4.20 3.69 -3.50
C VAL A 351 -4.50 3.43 -2.03
N VAL A 352 -5.72 3.75 -1.60
CA VAL A 352 -6.32 3.38 -0.31
C VAL A 352 -7.59 2.58 -0.59
N TYR A 353 -7.63 1.35 -0.15
CA TYR A 353 -8.71 0.39 -0.45
C TYR A 353 -9.86 0.43 0.57
N THR A 354 -10.10 1.59 1.14
CA THR A 354 -11.36 1.84 1.86
C THR A 354 -12.55 1.80 0.89
N TRP A 355 -13.76 1.89 1.39
CA TRP A 355 -14.92 2.16 0.55
C TRP A 355 -15.57 3.47 1.01
N PRO A 356 -15.64 4.49 0.14
CA PRO A 356 -15.09 4.51 -1.23
C PRO A 356 -13.56 4.36 -1.26
N GLU A 357 -13.03 3.84 -2.38
CA GLU A 357 -11.60 3.77 -2.64
C GLU A 357 -11.04 5.16 -2.93
N VAL A 358 -9.75 5.34 -2.63
CA VAL A 358 -9.01 6.55 -2.98
C VAL A 358 -7.83 6.17 -3.86
N ALA A 359 -7.63 6.87 -4.97
CA ALA A 359 -6.48 6.66 -5.83
C ALA A 359 -5.93 8.02 -6.34
N ALA A 360 -4.62 8.09 -6.50
CA ALA A 360 -3.97 9.29 -7.00
C ALA A 360 -2.68 8.95 -7.74
N VAL A 361 -2.36 9.74 -8.76
CA VAL A 361 -1.10 9.71 -9.50
C VAL A 361 -0.68 11.12 -9.87
N GLY A 362 0.62 11.37 -9.92
CA GLY A 362 1.18 12.68 -10.25
C GLY A 362 1.20 13.64 -9.07
N LYS A 363 1.24 14.92 -9.36
CA LYS A 363 1.38 16.01 -8.39
C LYS A 363 0.06 16.35 -7.72
N THR A 364 0.09 16.58 -6.41
CA THR A 364 -1.03 17.15 -5.67
C THR A 364 -1.17 18.65 -5.97
N GLU A 365 -2.35 19.17 -5.71
CA GLU A 365 -2.58 20.62 -5.86
C GLU A 365 -1.69 21.46 -4.93
N GLU A 366 -1.39 20.93 -3.74
CA GLU A 366 -0.49 21.54 -2.77
C GLU A 366 0.95 21.61 -3.31
N GLU A 367 1.45 20.50 -3.88
CA GLU A 367 2.80 20.46 -4.49
C GLU A 367 2.93 21.42 -5.67
N LEU A 368 1.90 21.53 -6.53
CA LEU A 368 1.92 22.49 -7.64
C LEU A 368 1.93 23.93 -7.14
N LYS A 369 1.16 24.26 -6.11
CA LYS A 369 1.15 25.59 -5.49
C LYS A 369 2.51 25.92 -4.86
N GLU A 370 3.09 24.98 -4.13
CA GLU A 370 4.41 25.16 -3.50
C GLU A 370 5.52 25.34 -4.55
N ALA A 371 5.43 24.62 -5.66
CA ALA A 371 6.37 24.73 -6.77
C ALA A 371 6.13 25.95 -7.67
N GLY A 372 5.05 26.72 -7.44
CA GLY A 372 4.69 27.89 -8.26
C GLY A 372 4.29 27.52 -9.70
N VAL A 373 3.84 26.29 -9.94
CA VAL A 373 3.37 25.83 -11.24
C VAL A 373 1.94 26.33 -11.48
N GLU A 374 1.71 27.03 -12.58
CA GLU A 374 0.36 27.44 -12.99
C GLU A 374 -0.39 26.25 -13.60
N TYR A 375 -1.55 25.95 -13.06
CA TYR A 375 -2.38 24.80 -13.47
C TYR A 375 -3.85 25.21 -13.64
N LYS A 376 -4.60 24.33 -14.32
CA LYS A 376 -6.06 24.29 -14.37
C LYS A 376 -6.52 23.09 -13.56
N ALA A 377 -7.65 23.20 -12.86
CA ALA A 377 -8.24 22.10 -12.10
C ALA A 377 -9.67 21.85 -12.59
N GLY A 378 -9.97 20.58 -12.91
CA GLY A 378 -11.32 20.12 -13.19
C GLY A 378 -11.73 19.06 -12.18
N GLN A 379 -12.97 19.12 -11.72
CA GLN A 379 -13.52 18.15 -10.77
C GLN A 379 -14.92 17.73 -11.19
N PHE A 380 -15.20 16.42 -11.08
CA PHE A 380 -16.51 15.86 -11.38
C PHE A 380 -16.98 14.93 -10.27
N PRO A 381 -18.20 15.12 -9.71
CA PRO A 381 -18.70 14.30 -8.61
C PRO A 381 -19.29 12.98 -9.10
N MET A 382 -18.97 11.86 -8.42
CA MET A 382 -19.46 10.51 -8.75
C MET A 382 -21.00 10.45 -8.80
N ARG A 383 -21.70 11.18 -7.93
CA ARG A 383 -23.17 11.21 -7.89
C ARG A 383 -23.85 11.70 -9.18
N ALA A 384 -23.13 12.36 -10.06
CA ALA A 384 -23.66 12.80 -11.35
C ALA A 384 -23.68 11.66 -12.40
N LEU A 385 -22.94 10.57 -12.16
CA LEU A 385 -22.91 9.42 -13.06
C LEU A 385 -24.16 8.53 -12.91
N GLY A 386 -24.74 8.12 -14.04
CA GLY A 386 -25.81 7.11 -14.07
C GLY A 386 -25.37 5.78 -13.48
N ARG A 387 -24.14 5.35 -13.75
CA ARG A 387 -23.57 4.09 -13.19
C ARG A 387 -23.45 4.12 -11.66
N ALA A 388 -22.95 5.21 -11.10
CA ALA A 388 -22.82 5.38 -9.67
C ALA A 388 -24.19 5.36 -8.96
N ARG A 389 -25.21 5.98 -9.59
CA ARG A 389 -26.59 5.92 -9.07
C ARG A 389 -27.17 4.51 -9.14
N ALA A 390 -26.95 3.79 -10.27
CA ALA A 390 -27.44 2.43 -10.42
C ALA A 390 -26.82 1.44 -9.41
N SER A 391 -25.60 1.68 -8.97
CA SER A 391 -24.89 0.86 -7.98
C SER A 391 -25.01 1.41 -6.54
N MET A 392 -25.67 2.58 -6.35
CA MET A 392 -25.78 3.30 -5.07
C MET A 392 -24.44 3.79 -4.50
N ASP A 393 -23.36 3.77 -5.29
CA ASP A 393 -22.00 4.20 -4.94
C ASP A 393 -21.75 5.65 -5.38
N ILE A 394 -22.46 6.57 -4.76
CA ILE A 394 -22.53 7.98 -5.20
C ILE A 394 -21.51 8.92 -4.54
N ASP A 395 -20.82 8.45 -3.50
CA ASP A 395 -19.83 9.26 -2.77
C ASP A 395 -18.53 9.43 -3.58
N GLY A 396 -17.99 10.63 -3.57
CA GLY A 396 -16.69 10.94 -4.14
C GLY A 396 -16.69 11.79 -5.41
N PHE A 397 -15.51 11.85 -6.03
CA PHE A 397 -15.24 12.67 -7.22
C PHE A 397 -13.96 12.19 -7.93
N VAL A 398 -13.79 12.65 -9.18
CA VAL A 398 -12.49 12.67 -9.89
C VAL A 398 -12.05 14.13 -10.03
N LYS A 399 -10.76 14.41 -9.77
CA LYS A 399 -10.10 15.70 -9.92
C LYS A 399 -8.90 15.54 -10.83
N ILE A 400 -8.78 16.38 -11.86
CA ILE A 400 -7.64 16.45 -12.78
C ILE A 400 -6.98 17.81 -12.63
N LEU A 401 -5.65 17.80 -12.56
CA LEU A 401 -4.79 18.97 -12.58
C LEU A 401 -4.01 18.94 -13.90
N ALA A 402 -4.13 19.99 -14.71
CA ALA A 402 -3.44 20.11 -15.98
C ALA A 402 -2.61 21.41 -16.03
N ASP A 403 -1.47 21.39 -16.72
CA ASP A 403 -0.63 22.56 -16.92
C ASP A 403 -1.43 23.67 -17.64
N LYS A 404 -1.30 24.88 -17.19
CA LYS A 404 -2.11 26.00 -17.73
C LYS A 404 -1.80 26.34 -19.18
N LYS A 405 -0.56 26.10 -19.62
CA LYS A 405 -0.08 26.49 -20.96
C LYS A 405 -0.12 25.32 -21.94
N THR A 406 0.37 24.15 -21.52
CA THR A 406 0.50 22.98 -22.39
C THR A 406 -0.70 22.05 -22.33
N ASP A 407 -1.55 22.18 -21.32
CA ASP A 407 -2.67 21.31 -21.00
C ASP A 407 -2.24 19.87 -20.59
N GLU A 408 -0.94 19.59 -20.45
CA GLU A 408 -0.42 18.31 -20.01
C GLU A 408 -0.98 17.95 -18.62
N VAL A 409 -1.43 16.71 -18.43
CA VAL A 409 -1.96 16.25 -17.15
C VAL A 409 -0.83 16.11 -16.14
N LEU A 410 -0.90 16.88 -15.05
CA LEU A 410 0.09 16.92 -13.97
C LEU A 410 -0.25 16.03 -12.79
N GLY A 411 -1.52 15.75 -12.60
CA GLY A 411 -1.99 14.90 -11.51
C GLY A 411 -3.47 14.56 -11.63
N VAL A 412 -3.81 13.34 -11.18
CA VAL A 412 -5.19 12.86 -11.12
C VAL A 412 -5.46 12.28 -9.74
N HIS A 413 -6.55 12.74 -9.13
CA HIS A 413 -6.94 12.41 -7.76
C HIS A 413 -8.39 11.99 -7.75
N MET A 414 -8.67 10.78 -7.30
CA MET A 414 -10.03 10.25 -7.32
C MET A 414 -10.41 9.55 -6.02
N ILE A 415 -11.65 9.69 -5.65
CA ILE A 415 -12.30 8.97 -4.57
C ILE A 415 -13.66 8.51 -5.04
N GLY A 416 -13.99 7.23 -4.86
CA GLY A 416 -15.23 6.63 -5.32
C GLY A 416 -15.12 5.12 -5.46
N ALA A 417 -16.17 4.49 -5.96
CA ALA A 417 -16.14 3.08 -6.30
C ALA A 417 -15.14 2.80 -7.42
N ARG A 418 -14.35 1.73 -7.28
CA ARG A 418 -13.40 1.22 -8.29
C ARG A 418 -12.28 2.19 -8.69
N CYS A 419 -11.97 3.17 -7.86
CA CYS A 419 -10.88 4.11 -8.14
C CYS A 419 -9.51 3.43 -8.21
N ALA A 420 -9.33 2.31 -7.49
CA ALA A 420 -8.13 1.49 -7.55
C ALA A 420 -7.85 0.93 -8.96
N ASP A 421 -8.90 0.60 -9.71
CA ASP A 421 -8.79 0.12 -11.09
C ASP A 421 -8.77 1.30 -12.09
N LEU A 422 -9.58 2.32 -11.86
CA LEU A 422 -9.69 3.48 -12.75
C LEU A 422 -8.41 4.30 -12.86
N ILE A 423 -7.58 4.32 -11.82
CA ILE A 423 -6.33 5.10 -11.81
C ILE A 423 -5.37 4.68 -12.93
N ALA A 424 -5.48 3.45 -13.42
CA ALA A 424 -4.63 2.93 -14.49
C ALA A 424 -4.84 3.70 -15.83
N GLU A 425 -6.05 4.21 -16.09
CA GLU A 425 -6.32 5.09 -17.23
C GLU A 425 -5.51 6.39 -17.11
N ALA A 426 -5.51 7.00 -15.92
CA ALA A 426 -4.76 8.21 -15.66
C ALA A 426 -3.25 7.99 -15.77
N VAL A 427 -2.72 6.89 -15.21
CA VAL A 427 -1.30 6.51 -15.34
C VAL A 427 -0.92 6.38 -16.81
N THR A 428 -1.73 5.66 -17.60
CA THR A 428 -1.50 5.46 -19.04
C THR A 428 -1.49 6.80 -19.78
N ALA A 429 -2.47 7.67 -19.52
CA ALA A 429 -2.53 8.98 -20.16
C ALA A 429 -1.30 9.85 -19.83
N MET A 430 -0.89 9.86 -18.56
CA MET A 430 0.27 10.62 -18.10
C MET A 430 1.60 10.04 -18.63
N GLU A 431 1.74 8.72 -18.76
CA GLU A 431 2.93 8.06 -19.35
C GLU A 431 3.15 8.55 -20.80
N PHE A 432 2.06 8.71 -21.56
CA PHE A 432 2.11 9.26 -22.90
C PHE A 432 2.01 10.79 -22.96
N ARG A 433 2.09 11.48 -21.83
CA ARG A 433 2.05 12.94 -21.71
C ARG A 433 0.81 13.56 -22.34
N ALA A 434 -0.34 12.89 -22.17
CA ALA A 434 -1.61 13.36 -22.70
C ALA A 434 -2.03 14.70 -22.06
N SER A 435 -2.69 15.52 -22.83
CA SER A 435 -3.38 16.71 -22.35
C SER A 435 -4.76 16.35 -21.74
N ALA A 436 -5.32 17.26 -20.93
CA ALA A 436 -6.71 17.10 -20.48
C ALA A 436 -7.68 17.09 -21.66
N GLU A 437 -7.39 17.84 -22.73
CA GLU A 437 -8.16 17.83 -23.98
C GLU A 437 -8.16 16.46 -24.62
N ASP A 438 -7.00 15.75 -24.67
CA ASP A 438 -6.92 14.39 -25.22
C ASP A 438 -7.87 13.42 -24.50
N ILE A 439 -7.81 13.39 -23.14
CA ILE A 439 -8.71 12.57 -22.33
C ILE A 439 -10.17 12.94 -22.58
N SER A 440 -10.49 14.23 -22.66
CA SER A 440 -11.84 14.72 -22.85
C SER A 440 -12.48 14.28 -24.19
N ARG A 441 -11.64 14.03 -25.20
CA ARG A 441 -12.07 13.62 -26.55
C ARG A 441 -12.12 12.10 -26.75
N MET A 442 -11.54 11.32 -25.85
CA MET A 442 -11.64 9.85 -25.94
C MET A 442 -13.07 9.38 -25.67
N SER A 443 -13.47 8.33 -26.38
CA SER A 443 -14.76 7.68 -26.13
C SER A 443 -14.68 6.81 -24.88
N HIS A 444 -15.57 7.05 -23.93
CA HIS A 444 -15.74 6.23 -22.75
C HIS A 444 -17.02 5.40 -22.87
N ALA A 445 -16.97 4.14 -22.44
CA ALA A 445 -18.16 3.30 -22.46
C ALA A 445 -19.23 3.84 -21.50
N HIS A 446 -20.50 3.80 -21.94
CA HIS A 446 -21.67 4.22 -21.15
C HIS A 446 -22.55 3.02 -20.80
N PRO A 447 -23.03 2.87 -19.55
CA PRO A 447 -22.69 3.66 -18.37
C PRO A 447 -21.52 3.05 -17.59
N THR A 448 -20.51 3.83 -17.23
CA THR A 448 -19.33 3.39 -16.46
C THR A 448 -18.88 4.43 -15.44
N TYR A 449 -18.02 4.04 -14.48
CA TYR A 449 -17.35 4.97 -13.59
C TYR A 449 -16.24 5.77 -14.31
N ALA A 450 -15.67 5.25 -15.40
CA ALA A 450 -14.63 5.91 -16.18
C ALA A 450 -15.11 7.23 -16.82
N GLU A 451 -16.42 7.38 -17.04
CA GLU A 451 -16.98 8.65 -17.52
C GLU A 451 -16.65 9.84 -16.59
N ALA A 452 -16.41 9.58 -15.29
CA ALA A 452 -15.98 10.63 -14.36
C ALA A 452 -14.60 11.20 -14.70
N VAL A 453 -13.70 10.38 -15.26
CA VAL A 453 -12.37 10.83 -15.71
C VAL A 453 -12.51 11.77 -16.91
N LYS A 454 -13.33 11.40 -17.89
CA LYS A 454 -13.67 12.26 -19.04
C LYS A 454 -14.29 13.59 -18.60
N GLU A 455 -15.28 13.55 -17.73
CA GLU A 455 -16.00 14.75 -17.28
C GLU A 455 -15.08 15.66 -16.46
N ALA A 456 -14.19 15.11 -15.63
CA ALA A 456 -13.19 15.89 -14.92
C ALA A 456 -12.18 16.52 -15.88
N ALA A 457 -11.79 15.82 -16.95
CA ALA A 457 -10.95 16.38 -18.02
C ALA A 457 -11.65 17.51 -18.77
N LEU A 458 -12.93 17.34 -19.12
CA LEU A 458 -13.77 18.42 -19.70
C LEU A 458 -13.86 19.63 -18.76
N ALA A 459 -14.01 19.41 -17.45
CA ALA A 459 -14.03 20.48 -16.47
C ALA A 459 -12.68 21.22 -16.37
N ALA A 460 -11.55 20.50 -16.51
CA ALA A 460 -10.22 21.11 -16.56
C ALA A 460 -9.96 21.88 -17.85
N THR A 461 -10.66 21.53 -18.94
CA THR A 461 -10.54 22.18 -20.25
C THR A 461 -11.71 23.15 -20.44
N ASP A 462 -11.51 24.41 -20.13
CA ASP A 462 -12.50 25.51 -20.31
C ASP A 462 -13.84 25.32 -19.57
N ASN A 463 -13.85 24.52 -18.50
CA ASN A 463 -15.02 24.20 -17.69
C ASN A 463 -16.21 23.63 -18.52
N ARG A 464 -15.92 22.70 -19.41
CA ARG A 464 -16.88 22.13 -20.37
C ARG A 464 -17.54 20.82 -19.91
N ALA A 465 -17.54 20.50 -18.62
CA ALA A 465 -18.26 19.32 -18.14
C ALA A 465 -19.73 19.32 -18.61
N LEU A 466 -20.21 18.16 -19.06
CA LEU A 466 -21.53 18.06 -19.73
C LEU A 466 -22.66 17.70 -18.74
N HIS A 467 -22.33 17.05 -17.62
CA HIS A 467 -23.32 16.48 -16.72
C HIS A 467 -23.31 17.08 -15.30
N VAL A 468 -22.72 18.27 -15.14
CA VAL A 468 -22.72 19.03 -13.86
C VAL A 468 -23.35 20.41 -14.04
#